data_660f0d71b0d71ec2b68f96980b5ae3c7
#
_entry.id   660f0d71b0d71ec2b68f96980b5ae3c7
#
_cell.length_a   1.000
_cell.length_b   1.000
_cell.length_c   1.000
_cell.angle_alpha   90.00
_cell.angle_beta   90.00
_cell.angle_gamma   90.00
#
_symmetry.space_group_name_H-M   'P 1'
#
loop_
_entity.id
_entity.type
_entity.pdbx_description
1 polymer ?
#
loop_
_entity_poly.entity_id
_entity_poly.type
_entity_poly.pdbx_seq_one_letter_code
_entity_poly.pdbx_strand_id
1 'polypeptide(L)'
;MIDMLKRHEIQVLRRAGHTLEEVAKLAGVAQSSVQRVEAEAAVMTLDTVGERTRRQIGRPSKVEAFRALLGAEMAKQPEVLAVELLRRAQLAGYRGAKSALYELIRALRPHEVPRPLVRFEGLPGEFSQHDFGQVDVRFVNEAQRRVHFFASRLKYSRWSEVSLVEDERVESLLRALVDHFAAMGGIPLLAVFDRPKTVALAWRRDGVVSEWNPTFASLALDLGLGVELCWPHAPQQKGAVENLVGWVKGSFFKQRRFLDEQDLREQLAQWHTEINSERASRATGVPPAQRMSEERARLRPLKVKPDALALRFPVMVGPTGMVVHEGRAYSMPPEAIGIAGTLYLYRERVRIVASRHEASHERLREPGARTTLPEHRAQSVAALSGKRAKRYLEREHLLELGRPALDYLTELTHRRPRLWL
;
A
#
# COMPACT_ATOMS: atom_id res chain seq x y z
N MET A 1 40.35 20.61 -12.25
CA MET A 1 40.42 19.28 -11.58
C MET A 1 40.04 18.25 -12.63
N ILE A 2 40.75 17.15 -12.78
CA ILE A 2 40.46 16.11 -13.79
C ILE A 2 39.32 15.26 -13.25
N ASP A 3 38.19 15.18 -13.97
CA ASP A 3 37.02 14.36 -13.59
C ASP A 3 37.26 12.86 -13.80
N MET A 4 36.32 12.02 -13.35
CA MET A 4 36.44 10.57 -13.42
C MET A 4 36.47 10.03 -14.86
N LEU A 5 35.66 10.60 -15.74
CA LEU A 5 35.64 10.18 -17.15
C LEU A 5 36.97 10.46 -17.82
N LYS A 6 37.54 11.64 -17.56
CA LYS A 6 38.85 12.03 -18.10
C LYS A 6 40.00 11.20 -17.55
N ARG A 7 39.93 10.80 -16.28
CA ARG A 7 40.89 9.84 -15.69
C ARG A 7 40.79 8.48 -16.34
N HIS A 8 39.60 7.98 -16.55
CA HIS A 8 39.36 6.72 -17.25
C HIS A 8 39.88 6.78 -18.68
N GLU A 9 39.61 7.84 -19.42
CA GLU A 9 40.14 8.07 -20.78
C GLU A 9 41.66 7.99 -20.81
N ILE A 10 42.35 8.70 -19.90
CA ILE A 10 43.78 8.68 -19.78
C ILE A 10 44.33 7.25 -19.53
N GLN A 11 43.71 6.53 -18.59
CA GLN A 11 44.12 5.16 -18.25
C GLN A 11 43.90 4.20 -19.43
N VAL A 12 42.81 4.35 -20.19
CA VAL A 12 42.52 3.52 -21.39
C VAL A 12 43.54 3.80 -22.48
N LEU A 13 43.81 5.07 -22.79
CA LEU A 13 44.79 5.45 -23.81
C LEU A 13 46.19 4.96 -23.46
N ARG A 14 46.62 5.05 -22.19
CA ARG A 14 47.91 4.50 -21.73
C ARG A 14 47.97 2.98 -21.87
N ARG A 15 46.92 2.26 -21.53
CA ARG A 15 46.83 0.80 -21.70
C ARG A 15 46.82 0.38 -23.19
N ALA A 16 46.30 1.24 -24.06
CA ALA A 16 46.34 1.04 -25.50
C ALA A 16 47.70 1.28 -26.14
N GLY A 17 48.74 1.68 -25.32
CA GLY A 17 50.12 1.83 -25.75
C GLY A 17 50.48 3.24 -26.27
N HIS A 18 49.60 4.24 -26.15
CA HIS A 18 49.93 5.62 -26.51
C HIS A 18 51.01 6.21 -25.58
N THR A 19 51.87 7.02 -26.10
CA THR A 19 52.92 7.73 -25.32
C THR A 19 52.33 8.77 -24.37
N LEU A 20 53.08 9.21 -23.38
CA LEU A 20 52.64 10.29 -22.46
C LEU A 20 52.26 11.60 -23.19
N GLU A 21 53.00 11.93 -24.23
CA GLU A 21 52.79 13.10 -25.03
C GLU A 21 51.50 13.01 -25.85
N GLU A 22 51.29 11.90 -26.54
CA GLU A 22 50.08 11.61 -27.27
C GLU A 22 48.81 11.65 -26.39
N VAL A 23 48.87 10.98 -25.23
CA VAL A 23 47.75 10.99 -24.26
C VAL A 23 47.50 12.38 -23.73
N ALA A 24 48.55 13.17 -23.43
CA ALA A 24 48.40 14.55 -23.00
C ALA A 24 47.69 15.40 -24.03
N LYS A 25 48.05 15.21 -25.31
CA LYS A 25 47.45 15.90 -26.44
C LYS A 25 45.99 15.47 -26.69
N LEU A 26 45.76 14.17 -26.72
CA LEU A 26 44.42 13.60 -26.96
C LEU A 26 43.43 13.95 -25.81
N ALA A 27 43.90 13.81 -24.57
CA ALA A 27 43.06 14.09 -23.40
C ALA A 27 42.99 15.61 -23.04
N GLY A 28 43.76 16.48 -23.68
CA GLY A 28 43.78 17.92 -23.42
C GLY A 28 44.28 18.27 -22.02
N VAL A 29 45.30 17.55 -21.49
CA VAL A 29 45.87 17.74 -20.15
C VAL A 29 47.39 17.79 -20.19
N ALA A 30 48.01 18.33 -19.13
CA ALA A 30 49.48 18.32 -19.02
C ALA A 30 50.02 16.91 -18.85
N GLN A 31 51.27 16.65 -19.40
CA GLN A 31 51.94 15.35 -19.26
C GLN A 31 52.10 14.90 -17.78
N SER A 32 52.43 15.86 -16.89
CA SER A 32 52.46 15.59 -15.44
C SER A 32 51.16 15.09 -14.83
N SER A 33 50.03 15.51 -15.43
CA SER A 33 48.71 15.01 -15.05
C SER A 33 48.44 13.60 -15.56
N VAL A 34 48.95 13.24 -16.75
CA VAL A 34 48.90 11.87 -17.28
C VAL A 34 49.70 10.94 -16.41
N GLN A 35 50.92 11.29 -16.06
CA GLN A 35 51.78 10.49 -15.16
C GLN A 35 51.15 10.27 -13.80
N ARG A 36 50.51 11.31 -13.23
CA ARG A 36 49.83 11.18 -11.94
C ARG A 36 48.61 10.24 -12.03
N VAL A 37 47.81 10.33 -13.09
CA VAL A 37 46.65 9.47 -13.29
C VAL A 37 47.05 8.03 -13.61
N GLU A 38 48.19 7.81 -14.31
CA GLU A 38 48.72 6.48 -14.57
C GLU A 38 49.13 5.75 -13.30
N ALA A 39 49.69 6.49 -12.32
CA ALA A 39 50.05 5.94 -11.02
C ALA A 39 48.85 5.67 -10.09
N GLU A 40 47.65 6.10 -10.45
CA GLU A 40 46.44 5.87 -9.67
C GLU A 40 45.85 4.49 -9.98
N ALA A 41 45.08 3.91 -9.02
CA ALA A 41 44.33 2.69 -9.25
C ALA A 41 43.32 2.89 -10.39
N ALA A 42 42.85 1.79 -11.02
CA ALA A 42 41.85 1.86 -12.09
C ALA A 42 40.59 2.57 -11.63
N VAL A 43 39.99 3.40 -12.49
CA VAL A 43 38.76 4.11 -12.19
C VAL A 43 37.62 3.13 -12.06
N MET A 44 36.90 3.20 -10.94
CA MET A 44 35.68 2.42 -10.67
C MET A 44 34.47 3.36 -10.55
N THR A 45 33.30 2.85 -10.86
CA THR A 45 32.03 3.61 -10.83
C THR A 45 31.68 4.18 -9.45
N LEU A 46 32.27 3.63 -8.39
CA LEU A 46 32.08 4.04 -6.99
C LEU A 46 33.08 5.10 -6.52
N ASP A 47 34.09 5.44 -7.34
CA ASP A 47 35.08 6.44 -6.98
C ASP A 47 34.48 7.84 -7.01
N THR A 48 34.57 8.58 -5.93
CA THR A 48 34.27 9.99 -5.88
C THR A 48 35.50 10.83 -6.14
N VAL A 49 35.36 11.95 -6.85
CA VAL A 49 36.47 12.87 -7.19
C VAL A 49 37.25 13.32 -5.94
N GLY A 50 36.60 13.36 -4.77
CA GLY A 50 37.22 13.75 -3.51
C GLY A 50 38.15 12.69 -2.87
N GLU A 51 37.99 11.42 -3.19
CA GLU A 51 38.74 10.33 -2.55
C GLU A 51 40.14 10.16 -3.13
N ARG A 52 40.33 10.43 -4.43
CA ARG A 52 41.60 10.22 -5.14
C ARG A 52 42.59 11.36 -4.99
N THR A 53 42.12 12.58 -4.68
CA THR A 53 42.95 13.81 -4.70
C THR A 53 43.33 14.33 -3.31
N ARG A 54 42.82 13.76 -2.24
CA ARG A 54 43.16 14.21 -0.89
C ARG A 54 44.55 13.73 -0.52
N ARG A 55 45.58 14.52 -0.83
CA ARG A 55 46.77 14.54 0.03
C ARG A 55 46.29 15.01 1.40
N GLN A 56 46.61 14.27 2.43
CA GLN A 56 46.44 14.73 3.82
C GLN A 56 47.34 15.98 4.02
N ILE A 57 46.80 17.15 3.67
CA ILE A 57 47.45 18.44 3.96
C ILE A 57 46.80 18.91 5.26
N GLY A 58 47.52 18.80 6.36
CA GLY A 58 47.05 19.28 7.65
C GLY A 58 47.28 18.33 8.82
N ARG A 59 46.90 18.78 10.03
CA ARG A 59 47.01 18.01 11.26
C ARG A 59 46.14 16.73 11.15
N PRO A 60 46.67 15.54 11.52
CA PRO A 60 45.90 14.30 11.51
C PRO A 60 44.55 14.47 12.20
N SER A 61 43.49 14.01 11.55
CA SER A 61 42.14 14.11 12.15
C SER A 61 42.09 13.29 13.43
N LYS A 62 41.59 13.91 14.50
CA LYS A 62 41.41 13.22 15.81
C LYS A 62 40.52 11.97 15.72
N VAL A 63 39.70 11.86 14.66
CA VAL A 63 38.83 10.71 14.42
C VAL A 63 39.64 9.47 13.94
N GLU A 64 40.78 9.67 13.31
CA GLU A 64 41.57 8.59 12.74
C GLU A 64 42.10 7.60 13.82
N ALA A 65 42.35 8.10 15.04
CA ALA A 65 42.72 7.26 16.19
C ALA A 65 41.63 6.21 16.55
N PHE A 66 40.37 6.42 16.12
CA PHE A 66 39.25 5.52 16.39
C PHE A 66 38.97 4.54 15.25
N ARG A 67 39.72 4.57 14.15
CA ARG A 67 39.54 3.70 12.98
C ARG A 67 39.58 2.21 13.36
N ALA A 68 40.58 1.80 14.15
CA ALA A 68 40.74 0.41 14.58
C ALA A 68 39.56 -0.04 15.46
N LEU A 69 39.13 0.80 16.42
CA LEU A 69 37.99 0.54 17.28
C LEU A 69 36.69 0.35 16.44
N LEU A 70 36.43 1.30 15.57
CA LEU A 70 35.23 1.26 14.73
C LEU A 70 35.25 0.05 13.79
N GLY A 71 36.36 -0.25 13.18
CA GLY A 71 36.52 -1.45 12.34
C GLY A 71 36.29 -2.75 13.10
N ALA A 72 36.83 -2.88 14.32
CA ALA A 72 36.59 -4.05 15.17
C ALA A 72 35.12 -4.20 15.59
N GLU A 73 34.45 -3.09 15.94
CA GLU A 73 33.04 -3.12 16.32
C GLU A 73 32.13 -3.46 15.13
N MET A 74 32.46 -2.94 13.96
CA MET A 74 31.72 -3.26 12.71
C MET A 74 31.97 -4.70 12.25
N ALA A 75 33.16 -5.25 12.47
CA ALA A 75 33.46 -6.66 12.18
C ALA A 75 32.64 -7.61 13.07
N LYS A 76 32.46 -7.25 14.35
CA LYS A 76 31.63 -8.03 15.29
C LYS A 76 30.13 -7.94 14.95
N GLN A 77 29.68 -6.77 14.53
CA GLN A 77 28.29 -6.49 14.24
C GLN A 77 28.17 -5.59 13.00
N PRO A 78 28.10 -6.16 11.78
CA PRO A 78 28.10 -5.40 10.52
C PRO A 78 26.95 -4.38 10.42
N GLU A 79 25.81 -4.70 11.01
CA GLU A 79 24.58 -3.88 10.96
C GLU A 79 24.47 -2.82 12.08
N VAL A 80 25.52 -2.66 12.90
CA VAL A 80 25.49 -1.69 14.00
C VAL A 80 25.21 -0.27 13.48
N LEU A 81 24.27 0.43 14.12
CA LEU A 81 23.90 1.77 13.72
C LEU A 81 25.03 2.78 13.96
N ALA A 82 25.19 3.75 13.07
CA ALA A 82 26.19 4.80 13.20
C ALA A 82 26.07 5.61 14.51
N VAL A 83 24.85 5.76 15.03
CA VAL A 83 24.59 6.40 16.32
C VAL A 83 25.19 5.60 17.48
N GLU A 84 25.07 4.27 17.44
CA GLU A 84 25.64 3.39 18.46
C GLU A 84 27.17 3.36 18.38
N LEU A 85 27.75 3.36 17.18
CA LEU A 85 29.17 3.49 16.98
C LEU A 85 29.70 4.82 17.52
N LEU A 86 28.97 5.92 17.35
CA LEU A 86 29.30 7.21 17.97
C LEU A 86 29.31 7.11 19.50
N ARG A 87 28.26 6.49 20.08
CA ARG A 87 28.21 6.29 21.54
C ARG A 87 29.38 5.47 22.06
N ARG A 88 29.74 4.37 21.40
CA ARG A 88 30.90 3.53 21.76
C ARG A 88 32.22 4.29 21.63
N ALA A 89 32.39 5.06 20.55
CA ALA A 89 33.55 5.92 20.38
C ALA A 89 33.64 7.00 21.47
N GLN A 90 32.52 7.60 21.88
CA GLN A 90 32.47 8.58 22.97
C GLN A 90 32.87 7.95 24.33
N LEU A 91 32.39 6.74 24.61
CA LEU A 91 32.82 5.97 25.80
C LEU A 91 34.30 5.65 25.77
N ALA A 92 34.89 5.43 24.58
CA ALA A 92 36.32 5.24 24.39
C ALA A 92 37.12 6.55 24.33
N GLY A 93 36.50 7.69 24.66
CA GLY A 93 37.16 8.98 24.77
C GLY A 93 37.10 9.89 23.56
N TYR A 94 36.26 9.58 22.53
CA TYR A 94 36.06 10.48 21.40
C TYR A 94 35.29 11.73 21.81
N ARG A 95 35.92 12.90 21.59
CA ARG A 95 35.34 14.24 21.85
C ARG A 95 35.32 15.15 20.62
N GLY A 96 35.40 14.54 19.42
CA GLY A 96 35.36 15.26 18.15
C GLY A 96 33.95 15.53 17.63
N ALA A 97 33.86 16.16 16.45
CA ALA A 97 32.62 16.43 15.80
C ALA A 97 31.94 15.12 15.31
N LYS A 98 30.62 15.04 15.50
CA LYS A 98 29.79 13.91 15.05
C LYS A 98 29.94 13.64 13.55
N SER A 99 29.99 14.70 12.72
CA SER A 99 30.14 14.60 11.27
C SER A 99 31.45 13.89 10.87
N ALA A 100 32.57 14.23 11.50
CA ALA A 100 33.86 13.60 11.19
C ALA A 100 33.85 12.10 11.49
N LEU A 101 33.20 11.67 12.59
CA LEU A 101 33.10 10.24 12.91
C LEU A 101 32.16 9.53 11.91
N TYR A 102 31.07 10.15 11.50
CA TYR A 102 30.16 9.57 10.50
C TYR A 102 30.81 9.45 9.11
N GLU A 103 31.65 10.39 8.72
CA GLU A 103 32.46 10.28 7.50
C GLU A 103 33.42 9.07 7.59
N LEU A 104 34.11 8.89 8.73
CA LEU A 104 34.96 7.74 8.92
C LEU A 104 34.18 6.41 8.92
N ILE A 105 33.01 6.35 9.58
CA ILE A 105 32.13 5.17 9.55
C ILE A 105 31.72 4.85 8.11
N ARG A 106 31.36 5.87 7.34
CA ARG A 106 31.00 5.68 5.91
C ARG A 106 32.17 5.15 5.10
N ALA A 107 33.36 5.65 5.32
CA ALA A 107 34.57 5.18 4.65
C ALA A 107 35.00 3.74 5.05
N LEU A 108 34.66 3.32 6.27
CA LEU A 108 34.97 1.97 6.78
C LEU A 108 33.91 0.93 6.37
N ARG A 109 32.67 1.34 6.10
CA ARG A 109 31.64 0.39 5.64
C ARG A 109 32.01 -0.14 4.25
N PRO A 110 31.99 -1.47 4.05
CA PRO A 110 32.17 -2.02 2.72
C PRO A 110 31.12 -1.40 1.77
N HIS A 111 31.59 -0.84 0.68
CA HIS A 111 30.68 -0.42 -0.37
C HIS A 111 30.03 -1.68 -0.93
N GLU A 112 28.72 -1.83 -0.74
CA GLU A 112 27.99 -2.86 -1.47
C GLU A 112 28.19 -2.60 -2.96
N VAL A 113 28.77 -3.57 -3.66
CA VAL A 113 28.86 -3.51 -5.12
C VAL A 113 27.45 -3.43 -5.65
N PRO A 114 27.09 -2.39 -6.42
CA PRO A 114 25.75 -2.29 -6.96
C PRO A 114 25.48 -3.52 -7.82
N ARG A 115 24.52 -4.35 -7.38
CA ARG A 115 24.11 -5.50 -8.17
C ARG A 115 23.38 -4.98 -9.41
N PRO A 116 23.62 -5.55 -10.59
CA PRO A 116 22.95 -5.11 -11.79
C PRO A 116 21.43 -5.22 -11.61
N LEU A 117 20.72 -4.11 -11.82
CA LEU A 117 19.27 -4.06 -11.75
C LEU A 117 18.73 -4.61 -13.07
N VAL A 118 18.33 -5.88 -13.07
CA VAL A 118 17.65 -6.48 -14.21
C VAL A 118 16.21 -5.98 -14.21
N ARG A 119 15.87 -5.12 -15.15
CA ARG A 119 14.50 -4.68 -15.38
C ARG A 119 13.80 -5.73 -16.24
N PHE A 120 12.81 -6.40 -15.67
CA PHE A 120 11.90 -7.24 -16.42
C PHE A 120 10.78 -6.37 -17.00
N GLU A 121 10.64 -6.40 -18.32
CA GLU A 121 9.44 -5.87 -18.96
C GLU A 121 8.31 -6.89 -18.75
N GLY A 122 7.10 -6.40 -18.41
CA GLY A 122 5.91 -7.24 -18.38
C GLY A 122 5.41 -7.47 -19.81
N LEU A 123 4.77 -8.59 -20.03
CA LEU A 123 4.03 -8.84 -21.26
C LEU A 123 2.62 -8.20 -21.17
N PRO A 124 1.97 -7.89 -22.32
CA PRO A 124 0.61 -7.37 -22.30
C PRO A 124 -0.35 -8.29 -21.54
N GLY A 125 -1.12 -7.73 -20.60
CA GLY A 125 -2.10 -8.46 -19.80
C GLY A 125 -1.54 -9.41 -18.75
N GLU A 126 -0.22 -9.42 -18.53
CA GLU A 126 0.43 -10.37 -17.62
C GLU A 126 0.34 -9.94 -16.15
N PHE A 127 0.87 -8.77 -15.81
CA PHE A 127 1.01 -8.33 -14.42
C PHE A 127 0.33 -7.00 -14.13
N SER A 128 -0.28 -6.93 -12.96
CA SER A 128 -0.60 -5.68 -12.30
C SER A 128 0.02 -5.63 -10.91
N GLN A 129 0.37 -4.44 -10.47
CA GLN A 129 0.86 -4.17 -9.13
C GLN A 129 -0.17 -3.36 -8.36
N HIS A 130 -0.35 -3.69 -7.09
CA HIS A 130 -1.34 -3.07 -6.22
C HIS A 130 -0.75 -2.79 -4.86
N ASP A 131 -1.06 -1.61 -4.32
CA ASP A 131 -0.58 -1.23 -2.99
C ASP A 131 -1.48 -0.18 -2.36
N PHE A 132 -1.61 -0.21 -1.02
CA PHE A 132 -2.22 0.86 -0.25
C PHE A 132 -1.23 1.94 0.09
N GLY A 133 -1.70 3.17 0.12
CA GLY A 133 -0.96 4.30 0.60
C GLY A 133 -1.77 5.20 1.50
N GLN A 134 -1.09 5.87 2.42
CA GLN A 134 -1.69 6.90 3.25
C GLN A 134 -0.83 8.17 3.20
N VAL A 135 -1.48 9.31 3.27
CA VAL A 135 -0.82 10.62 3.26
C VAL A 135 -1.59 11.59 4.14
N ASP A 136 -0.87 12.39 4.91
CA ASP A 136 -1.49 13.47 5.67
C ASP A 136 -1.61 14.70 4.76
N VAL A 137 -2.84 15.04 4.37
CA VAL A 137 -3.17 16.18 3.49
C VAL A 137 -3.64 17.34 4.35
N ARG A 138 -3.03 18.50 4.13
CA ARG A 138 -3.49 19.76 4.71
C ARG A 138 -4.35 20.48 3.69
N PHE A 139 -5.64 20.50 3.92
CA PHE A 139 -6.60 21.25 3.10
C PHE A 139 -6.55 22.74 3.42
N VAL A 140 -6.88 23.58 2.44
CA VAL A 140 -6.92 25.03 2.64
C VAL A 140 -8.12 25.42 3.52
N ASN A 141 -9.28 24.81 3.26
CA ASN A 141 -10.54 25.11 3.92
C ASN A 141 -10.83 24.24 5.15
N GLU A 142 -10.00 23.20 5.39
CA GLU A 142 -10.19 22.22 6.45
C GLU A 142 -8.90 21.98 7.22
N ALA A 143 -9.03 21.27 8.35
CA ALA A 143 -7.87 20.79 9.10
C ALA A 143 -7.09 19.70 8.33
N GLN A 144 -5.87 19.45 8.76
CA GLN A 144 -5.08 18.33 8.26
C GLN A 144 -5.81 17.01 8.52
N ARG A 145 -5.94 16.20 7.47
CA ARG A 145 -6.59 14.88 7.55
C ARG A 145 -5.73 13.81 6.86
N ARG A 146 -5.74 12.62 7.44
CA ARG A 146 -5.15 11.44 6.82
C ARG A 146 -6.06 10.92 5.73
N VAL A 147 -5.51 10.82 4.52
CA VAL A 147 -6.18 10.30 3.33
C VAL A 147 -5.57 8.95 3.00
N HIS A 148 -6.42 7.93 2.88
CA HIS A 148 -6.04 6.61 2.40
C HIS A 148 -6.34 6.51 0.90
N PHE A 149 -5.47 5.84 0.18
CA PHE A 149 -5.67 5.57 -1.24
C PHE A 149 -5.19 4.18 -1.61
N PHE A 150 -5.81 3.61 -2.61
CA PHE A 150 -5.39 2.37 -3.24
C PHE A 150 -4.88 2.66 -4.63
N ALA A 151 -3.72 2.13 -5.00
CA ALA A 151 -3.08 2.34 -6.29
C ALA A 151 -2.89 1.03 -7.02
N SER A 152 -3.15 1.02 -8.32
CA SER A 152 -2.93 -0.11 -9.22
C SER A 152 -2.16 0.34 -10.45
N ARG A 153 -1.28 -0.50 -10.96
CA ARG A 153 -0.52 -0.24 -12.20
C ARG A 153 -0.34 -1.51 -13.01
N LEU A 154 -0.65 -1.45 -14.29
CA LEU A 154 -0.29 -2.49 -15.25
C LEU A 154 1.21 -2.43 -15.57
N LYS A 155 1.85 -3.58 -15.65
CA LYS A 155 3.31 -3.65 -15.82
C LYS A 155 3.76 -3.32 -17.24
N TYR A 156 3.01 -3.74 -18.26
CA TYR A 156 3.35 -3.51 -19.65
C TYR A 156 3.05 -2.09 -20.12
N SER A 157 1.80 -1.64 -20.00
CA SER A 157 1.39 -0.30 -20.45
C SER A 157 1.82 0.82 -19.51
N ARG A 158 2.06 0.53 -18.24
CA ARG A 158 2.24 1.49 -17.15
C ARG A 158 0.98 2.30 -16.81
N TRP A 159 -0.16 1.89 -17.33
CA TRP A 159 -1.44 2.47 -16.96
C TRP A 159 -1.66 2.37 -15.46
N SER A 160 -2.06 3.47 -14.85
CA SER A 160 -2.18 3.57 -13.40
C SER A 160 -3.55 4.09 -13.00
N GLU A 161 -4.15 3.44 -12.01
CA GLU A 161 -5.39 3.86 -11.35
C GLU A 161 -5.13 4.11 -9.87
N VAL A 162 -5.71 5.17 -9.33
CA VAL A 162 -5.63 5.50 -7.90
C VAL A 162 -7.02 5.93 -7.42
N SER A 163 -7.51 5.27 -6.38
CA SER A 163 -8.79 5.61 -5.75
C SER A 163 -8.59 6.01 -4.31
N LEU A 164 -9.29 7.06 -3.86
CA LEU A 164 -9.40 7.38 -2.45
C LEU A 164 -10.29 6.32 -1.78
N VAL A 165 -9.85 5.82 -0.65
CA VAL A 165 -10.54 4.78 0.11
C VAL A 165 -10.74 5.23 1.56
N GLU A 166 -11.75 4.68 2.23
CA GLU A 166 -12.05 5.03 3.63
C GLU A 166 -11.00 4.45 4.59
N ASP A 167 -10.55 3.23 4.30
CA ASP A 167 -9.59 2.50 5.12
C ASP A 167 -8.77 1.49 4.28
N GLU A 168 -7.87 0.76 4.94
CA GLU A 168 -7.06 -0.29 4.33
C GLU A 168 -7.61 -1.70 4.60
N ARG A 169 -8.94 -1.85 4.84
CA ARG A 169 -9.57 -3.15 5.10
C ARG A 169 -9.80 -3.93 3.81
N VAL A 170 -10.12 -5.22 3.98
CA VAL A 170 -10.34 -6.13 2.85
C VAL A 170 -11.48 -5.68 1.94
N GLU A 171 -12.53 -5.09 2.46
CA GLU A 171 -13.64 -4.56 1.65
C GLU A 171 -13.15 -3.43 0.74
N SER A 172 -12.47 -2.43 1.30
CA SER A 172 -11.92 -1.29 0.54
C SER A 172 -10.96 -1.77 -0.55
N LEU A 173 -10.09 -2.74 -0.23
CA LEU A 173 -9.19 -3.38 -1.21
C LEU A 173 -9.97 -4.00 -2.36
N LEU A 174 -10.93 -4.88 -2.05
CA LEU A 174 -11.62 -5.67 -3.08
C LEU A 174 -12.50 -4.81 -3.99
N ARG A 175 -13.17 -3.79 -3.42
CA ARG A 175 -13.96 -2.84 -4.21
C ARG A 175 -13.07 -1.99 -5.12
N ALA A 176 -12.00 -1.40 -4.58
CA ALA A 176 -11.08 -0.60 -5.36
C ALA A 176 -10.37 -1.44 -6.45
N LEU A 177 -10.02 -2.69 -6.14
CA LEU A 177 -9.41 -3.60 -7.11
C LEU A 177 -10.34 -3.88 -8.31
N VAL A 178 -11.61 -4.17 -8.05
CA VAL A 178 -12.60 -4.43 -9.11
C VAL A 178 -12.91 -3.17 -9.90
N ASP A 179 -13.00 -2.01 -9.25
CA ASP A 179 -13.14 -0.70 -9.93
C ASP A 179 -11.97 -0.43 -10.88
N HIS A 180 -10.74 -0.67 -10.41
CA HIS A 180 -9.53 -0.48 -11.21
C HIS A 180 -9.48 -1.44 -12.40
N PHE A 181 -9.84 -2.72 -12.21
CA PHE A 181 -9.93 -3.67 -13.32
C PHE A 181 -11.00 -3.27 -14.35
N ALA A 182 -12.13 -2.73 -13.90
CA ALA A 182 -13.16 -2.20 -14.79
C ALA A 182 -12.64 -1.00 -15.60
N ALA A 183 -11.95 -0.06 -14.96
CA ALA A 183 -11.35 1.10 -15.60
C ALA A 183 -10.24 0.72 -16.60
N MET A 184 -9.43 -0.28 -16.27
CA MET A 184 -8.38 -0.83 -17.13
C MET A 184 -8.95 -1.61 -18.33
N GLY A 185 -10.20 -2.08 -18.22
CA GLY A 185 -10.89 -2.85 -19.27
C GLY A 185 -10.75 -4.36 -19.14
N GLY A 186 -10.28 -4.87 -18.00
CA GLY A 186 -10.20 -6.32 -17.74
C GLY A 186 -9.21 -6.69 -16.64
N ILE A 187 -9.01 -7.99 -16.47
CA ILE A 187 -8.23 -8.60 -15.41
C ILE A 187 -6.90 -9.13 -15.97
N PRO A 188 -5.73 -8.77 -15.43
CA PRO A 188 -4.46 -9.37 -15.81
C PRO A 188 -4.36 -10.82 -15.31
N LEU A 189 -3.33 -11.54 -15.74
CA LEU A 189 -3.09 -12.92 -15.30
C LEU A 189 -2.72 -12.95 -13.81
N LEU A 190 -1.86 -12.03 -13.38
CA LEU A 190 -1.30 -11.99 -12.03
C LEU A 190 -1.45 -10.60 -11.42
N ALA A 191 -1.96 -10.55 -10.21
CA ALA A 191 -1.96 -9.36 -9.35
C ALA A 191 -0.89 -9.49 -8.27
N VAL A 192 0.02 -8.53 -8.21
CA VAL A 192 1.15 -8.49 -7.28
C VAL A 192 0.85 -7.55 -6.13
N PHE A 193 1.01 -8.02 -4.89
CA PHE A 193 0.80 -7.24 -3.67
C PHE A 193 2.04 -7.28 -2.76
N ASP A 194 2.28 -6.18 -2.01
CA ASP A 194 3.32 -6.15 -0.97
C ASP A 194 2.75 -6.67 0.37
N ARG A 195 2.50 -7.99 0.45
CA ARG A 195 2.10 -8.74 1.68
C ARG A 195 1.11 -8.07 2.65
N PRO A 196 0.01 -7.48 2.22
CA PRO A 196 -0.96 -6.94 3.15
C PRO A 196 -1.74 -8.08 3.84
N LYS A 197 -2.04 -7.91 5.14
CA LYS A 197 -2.89 -8.84 5.90
C LYS A 197 -4.31 -8.99 5.31
N THR A 198 -4.73 -8.04 4.53
CA THR A 198 -5.99 -8.09 3.79
C THR A 198 -6.00 -9.12 2.67
N VAL A 199 -4.82 -9.54 2.21
CA VAL A 199 -4.64 -10.59 1.19
C VAL A 199 -4.29 -11.93 1.83
N ALA A 200 -3.29 -11.96 2.71
CA ALA A 200 -2.84 -13.17 3.38
C ALA A 200 -2.65 -12.94 4.88
N LEU A 201 -3.14 -13.88 5.69
CA LEU A 201 -3.13 -13.80 7.16
C LEU A 201 -1.85 -14.36 7.76
N ALA A 202 -1.32 -15.44 7.18
CA ALA A 202 -0.13 -16.10 7.68
C ALA A 202 0.78 -16.64 6.56
N TRP A 203 2.07 -16.75 6.89
CA TRP A 203 3.12 -17.24 5.98
C TRP A 203 3.98 -18.29 6.67
N ARG A 204 4.44 -19.26 5.91
CA ARG A 204 5.46 -20.22 6.31
C ARG A 204 6.85 -19.56 6.29
N ARG A 205 7.84 -20.24 6.90
CA ARG A 205 9.23 -19.74 6.93
C ARG A 205 9.87 -19.61 5.54
N ASP A 206 9.43 -20.43 4.59
CA ASP A 206 9.84 -20.41 3.19
C ASP A 206 9.16 -19.29 2.37
N GLY A 207 8.32 -18.47 3.00
CA GLY A 207 7.63 -17.35 2.37
C GLY A 207 6.34 -17.72 1.63
N VAL A 208 5.98 -18.98 1.59
CA VAL A 208 4.71 -19.46 1.03
C VAL A 208 3.56 -19.05 1.95
N VAL A 209 2.44 -18.60 1.37
CA VAL A 209 1.23 -18.30 2.14
C VAL A 209 0.68 -19.57 2.75
N SER A 210 0.54 -19.57 4.06
CA SER A 210 -0.10 -20.68 4.79
C SER A 210 -1.59 -20.45 5.03
N GLU A 211 -2.01 -19.18 5.07
CA GLU A 211 -3.40 -18.82 5.30
C GLU A 211 -3.78 -17.56 4.52
N TRP A 212 -4.74 -17.67 3.62
CA TRP A 212 -5.31 -16.56 2.87
C TRP A 212 -6.45 -15.90 3.62
N ASN A 213 -6.64 -14.60 3.40
CA ASN A 213 -7.87 -13.95 3.83
C ASN A 213 -9.05 -14.57 3.05
N PRO A 214 -10.05 -15.18 3.73
CA PRO A 214 -11.08 -15.97 3.05
C PRO A 214 -11.95 -15.13 2.11
N THR A 215 -12.24 -13.87 2.46
CA THR A 215 -13.02 -12.96 1.62
C THR A 215 -12.25 -12.58 0.35
N PHE A 216 -10.95 -12.31 0.50
CA PHE A 216 -10.06 -12.05 -0.64
C PHE A 216 -9.93 -13.29 -1.54
N ALA A 217 -9.65 -14.44 -0.97
CA ALA A 217 -9.48 -15.70 -1.71
C ALA A 217 -10.74 -16.06 -2.51
N SER A 218 -11.92 -15.90 -1.88
CA SER A 218 -13.20 -16.14 -2.56
C SER A 218 -13.35 -15.27 -3.81
N LEU A 219 -13.08 -13.96 -3.71
CA LEU A 219 -13.17 -13.07 -4.88
C LEU A 219 -12.09 -13.36 -5.91
N ALA A 220 -10.86 -13.63 -5.49
CA ALA A 220 -9.77 -13.97 -6.41
C ALA A 220 -10.10 -15.22 -7.26
N LEU A 221 -10.73 -16.23 -6.65
CA LEU A 221 -11.23 -17.42 -7.35
C LEU A 221 -12.37 -17.10 -8.32
N ASP A 222 -13.35 -16.29 -7.89
CA ASP A 222 -14.47 -15.88 -8.75
C ASP A 222 -13.99 -15.11 -10.00
N LEU A 223 -12.97 -14.27 -9.81
CA LEU A 223 -12.34 -13.53 -10.91
C LEU A 223 -11.37 -14.40 -11.73
N GLY A 224 -10.94 -15.53 -11.20
CA GLY A 224 -9.87 -16.34 -11.75
C GLY A 224 -8.51 -15.61 -11.71
N LEU A 225 -8.30 -14.73 -10.74
CA LEU A 225 -7.11 -13.90 -10.60
C LEU A 225 -5.95 -14.71 -9.98
N GLY A 226 -4.82 -14.78 -10.66
CA GLY A 226 -3.57 -15.24 -10.04
C GLY A 226 -3.05 -14.16 -9.08
N VAL A 227 -2.54 -14.58 -7.92
CA VAL A 227 -2.04 -13.67 -6.89
C VAL A 227 -0.60 -14.00 -6.56
N GLU A 228 0.26 -13.00 -6.60
CA GLU A 228 1.65 -13.09 -6.20
C GLU A 228 1.94 -12.09 -5.07
N LEU A 229 2.67 -12.54 -4.05
CA LEU A 229 3.10 -11.70 -2.94
C LEU A 229 4.62 -11.51 -3.00
N CYS A 230 5.07 -10.26 -2.88
CA CYS A 230 6.49 -9.93 -2.87
C CYS A 230 7.24 -10.72 -1.78
N TRP A 231 8.42 -11.26 -2.08
CA TRP A 231 9.25 -11.98 -1.11
C TRP A 231 9.81 -11.02 -0.04
N PRO A 232 9.81 -11.39 1.25
CA PRO A 232 10.54 -10.63 2.25
C PRO A 232 12.03 -10.74 1.95
N HIS A 233 12.76 -9.65 2.10
CA HIS A 233 14.22 -9.60 1.92
C HIS A 233 14.76 -9.84 0.50
N ALA A 234 13.95 -9.73 -0.55
CA ALA A 234 14.42 -9.63 -1.92
C ALA A 234 14.49 -8.16 -2.37
N PRO A 235 15.49 -7.37 -1.94
CA PRO A 235 15.60 -5.95 -2.32
C PRO A 235 15.73 -5.78 -3.83
N GLN A 236 16.12 -6.84 -4.55
CA GLN A 236 16.25 -6.88 -6.00
C GLN A 236 14.88 -6.95 -6.70
N GLN A 237 13.91 -7.67 -6.15
CA GLN A 237 12.53 -7.64 -6.62
C GLN A 237 11.84 -6.33 -6.19
N LYS A 238 12.18 -5.81 -5.01
CA LYS A 238 11.68 -4.53 -4.49
C LYS A 238 12.29 -3.31 -5.20
N GLY A 239 13.52 -3.39 -5.70
CA GLY A 239 14.16 -2.34 -6.51
C GLY A 239 13.70 -2.35 -7.97
N ALA A 240 13.20 -3.48 -8.49
CA ALA A 240 12.54 -3.58 -9.78
C ALA A 240 11.04 -3.24 -9.71
N VAL A 241 10.43 -3.37 -8.52
CA VAL A 241 9.08 -2.90 -8.20
C VAL A 241 9.22 -1.43 -7.83
N GLU A 242 9.03 -0.56 -8.81
CA GLU A 242 8.90 0.88 -8.61
C GLU A 242 7.96 1.11 -7.42
N ASN A 243 8.41 1.85 -6.42
CA ASN A 243 7.58 2.14 -5.25
C ASN A 243 6.35 2.92 -5.70
N LEU A 244 5.28 2.21 -6.04
CA LEU A 244 4.05 2.78 -6.60
C LEU A 244 3.46 3.84 -5.68
N VAL A 245 3.37 3.55 -4.39
CA VAL A 245 2.88 4.48 -3.38
C VAL A 245 3.79 5.71 -3.26
N GLY A 246 5.11 5.51 -3.22
CA GLY A 246 6.07 6.61 -3.19
C GLY A 246 5.98 7.50 -4.44
N TRP A 247 5.76 6.89 -5.60
CA TRP A 247 5.56 7.61 -6.85
C TRP A 247 4.26 8.42 -6.85
N VAL A 248 3.14 7.85 -6.40
CA VAL A 248 1.86 8.57 -6.25
C VAL A 248 2.03 9.75 -5.29
N LYS A 249 2.61 9.53 -4.11
CA LYS A 249 2.88 10.59 -3.14
C LYS A 249 3.75 11.71 -3.73
N GLY A 250 4.79 11.35 -4.46
CA GLY A 250 5.75 12.29 -5.04
C GLY A 250 5.22 13.05 -6.24
N SER A 251 4.42 12.41 -7.12
CA SER A 251 3.97 12.99 -8.38
C SER A 251 2.59 13.66 -8.31
N PHE A 252 1.79 13.33 -7.29
CA PHE A 252 0.47 13.91 -7.08
C PHE A 252 0.40 14.72 -5.78
N PHE A 253 0.40 14.06 -4.61
CA PHE A 253 0.11 14.72 -3.34
C PHE A 253 1.11 15.81 -2.95
N LYS A 254 2.41 15.61 -3.22
CA LYS A 254 3.46 16.60 -2.89
C LYS A 254 3.56 17.76 -3.88
N GLN A 255 2.93 17.65 -5.06
CA GLN A 255 3.01 18.65 -6.11
C GLN A 255 1.80 19.58 -6.14
N ARG A 256 0.75 19.29 -5.36
CA ARG A 256 -0.53 19.98 -5.44
C ARG A 256 -0.98 20.49 -4.08
N ARG A 257 -1.87 21.47 -4.09
CA ARG A 257 -2.59 21.96 -2.93
C ARG A 257 -4.07 21.71 -3.15
N PHE A 258 -4.77 21.32 -2.11
CA PHE A 258 -6.18 20.94 -2.18
C PHE A 258 -7.01 21.88 -1.30
N LEU A 259 -8.11 22.39 -1.83
CA LEU A 259 -9.04 23.24 -1.10
C LEU A 259 -9.81 22.40 -0.06
N ASP A 260 -10.41 21.31 -0.54
CA ASP A 260 -11.21 20.35 0.22
C ASP A 260 -11.14 18.96 -0.43
N GLU A 261 -11.93 18.01 0.04
CA GLU A 261 -11.97 16.65 -0.51
C GLU A 261 -12.50 16.59 -1.93
N GLN A 262 -13.46 17.44 -2.28
CA GLN A 262 -14.02 17.48 -3.63
C GLN A 262 -12.96 17.93 -4.63
N ASP A 263 -12.25 19.00 -4.34
CA ASP A 263 -11.13 19.48 -5.17
C ASP A 263 -10.01 18.43 -5.29
N LEU A 264 -9.71 17.70 -4.19
CA LEU A 264 -8.77 16.59 -4.26
C LEU A 264 -9.21 15.51 -5.26
N ARG A 265 -10.50 15.14 -5.28
CA ARG A 265 -11.05 14.17 -6.23
C ARG A 265 -10.98 14.65 -7.68
N GLU A 266 -11.30 15.90 -7.91
CA GLU A 266 -11.24 16.53 -9.24
C GLU A 266 -9.81 16.61 -9.76
N GLN A 267 -8.87 17.05 -8.92
CA GLN A 267 -7.45 17.08 -9.27
C GLN A 267 -6.87 15.66 -9.48
N LEU A 268 -7.35 14.65 -8.75
CA LEU A 268 -6.95 13.27 -8.97
C LEU A 268 -7.40 12.75 -10.33
N ALA A 269 -8.63 13.06 -10.75
CA ALA A 269 -9.14 12.71 -12.07
C ALA A 269 -8.34 13.38 -13.21
N GLN A 270 -8.01 14.65 -13.05
CA GLN A 270 -7.13 15.37 -13.99
C GLN A 270 -5.74 14.72 -14.06
N TRP A 271 -5.15 14.41 -12.90
CA TRP A 271 -3.84 13.78 -12.85
C TRP A 271 -3.84 12.39 -13.50
N HIS A 272 -4.93 11.60 -13.39
CA HIS A 272 -5.06 10.34 -14.13
C HIS A 272 -4.97 10.55 -15.64
N THR A 273 -5.62 11.59 -16.18
CA THR A 273 -5.54 11.94 -17.61
C THR A 273 -4.11 12.33 -17.98
N GLU A 274 -3.47 13.18 -17.20
CA GLU A 274 -2.08 13.59 -17.41
C GLU A 274 -1.13 12.39 -17.50
N ILE A 275 -1.12 11.50 -16.49
CA ILE A 275 -0.16 10.41 -16.41
C ILE A 275 -0.41 9.26 -17.37
N ASN A 276 -1.67 9.04 -17.74
CA ASN A 276 -2.05 7.91 -18.58
C ASN A 276 -2.09 8.28 -20.07
N SER A 277 -2.47 9.53 -20.41
CA SER A 277 -2.73 9.92 -21.81
C SER A 277 -1.74 10.94 -22.36
N GLU A 278 -1.20 11.83 -21.52
CA GLU A 278 -0.42 12.98 -22.01
C GLU A 278 1.10 12.80 -21.77
N ARG A 279 1.48 12.28 -20.61
CA ARG A 279 2.88 12.18 -20.18
C ARG A 279 3.51 10.87 -20.57
N ALA A 280 4.68 10.91 -21.18
CA ALA A 280 5.48 9.72 -21.43
C ALA A 280 5.95 9.10 -20.10
N SER A 281 5.72 7.80 -19.95
CA SER A 281 6.27 7.02 -18.83
C SER A 281 7.79 6.92 -18.99
N ARG A 282 8.54 7.16 -17.91
CA ARG A 282 10.01 7.00 -17.91
C ARG A 282 10.47 5.58 -18.25
N ALA A 283 9.61 4.57 -18.02
CA ALA A 283 9.95 3.18 -18.27
C ALA A 283 9.80 2.80 -19.75
N THR A 284 8.82 3.38 -20.45
CA THR A 284 8.47 3.00 -21.82
C THR A 284 8.78 4.07 -22.86
N GLY A 285 9.02 5.30 -22.42
CA GLY A 285 9.26 6.45 -23.30
C GLY A 285 8.02 6.99 -24.00
N VAL A 286 6.84 6.37 -23.80
CA VAL A 286 5.57 6.76 -24.42
C VAL A 286 4.47 6.88 -23.38
N PRO A 287 3.38 7.63 -23.65
CA PRO A 287 2.21 7.65 -22.79
C PRO A 287 1.58 6.25 -22.66
N PRO A 288 1.13 5.85 -21.46
CA PRO A 288 0.50 4.55 -21.23
C PRO A 288 -0.66 4.22 -22.18
N ALA A 289 -1.46 5.21 -22.56
CA ALA A 289 -2.59 5.06 -23.50
C ALA A 289 -2.18 4.47 -24.85
N GLN A 290 -0.97 4.78 -25.34
CA GLN A 290 -0.49 4.26 -26.61
C GLN A 290 -0.26 2.72 -26.59
N ARG A 291 0.02 2.16 -25.41
CA ARG A 291 0.23 0.70 -25.23
C ARG A 291 -1.04 -0.01 -24.76
N MET A 292 -2.10 0.73 -24.46
CA MET A 292 -3.29 0.20 -23.80
C MET A 292 -4.15 -0.67 -24.73
N SER A 293 -4.07 -0.48 -26.06
CA SER A 293 -4.77 -1.33 -27.02
C SER A 293 -4.23 -2.77 -27.00
N GLU A 294 -2.91 -2.94 -26.98
CA GLU A 294 -2.27 -4.26 -26.87
C GLU A 294 -2.52 -4.89 -25.50
N GLU A 295 -2.47 -4.09 -24.43
CA GLU A 295 -2.75 -4.53 -23.08
C GLU A 295 -4.17 -5.10 -23.00
N ARG A 296 -5.19 -4.32 -23.39
CA ARG A 296 -6.61 -4.71 -23.35
C ARG A 296 -6.92 -5.96 -24.16
N ALA A 297 -6.25 -6.16 -25.29
CA ALA A 297 -6.41 -7.37 -26.11
C ALA A 297 -6.03 -8.66 -25.37
N ARG A 298 -5.24 -8.55 -24.29
CA ARG A 298 -4.75 -9.67 -23.48
C ARG A 298 -5.33 -9.73 -22.08
N LEU A 299 -5.98 -8.66 -21.62
CA LEU A 299 -6.73 -8.68 -20.36
C LEU A 299 -7.93 -9.63 -20.50
N ARG A 300 -8.21 -10.38 -19.44
CA ARG A 300 -9.38 -11.23 -19.36
C ARG A 300 -10.62 -10.42 -19.02
N PRO A 301 -11.81 -10.81 -19.52
CA PRO A 301 -13.04 -10.07 -19.24
C PRO A 301 -13.37 -10.09 -17.74
N LEU A 302 -13.79 -8.94 -17.22
CA LEU A 302 -14.30 -8.82 -15.86
C LEU A 302 -15.71 -9.42 -15.79
N LYS A 303 -15.86 -10.52 -15.05
CA LYS A 303 -17.11 -11.27 -14.94
C LYS A 303 -18.18 -10.57 -14.08
N VAL A 304 -17.72 -9.73 -13.16
CA VAL A 304 -18.61 -9.04 -12.20
C VAL A 304 -18.45 -7.54 -12.38
N LYS A 305 -19.54 -6.84 -12.66
CA LYS A 305 -19.53 -5.38 -12.69
C LYS A 305 -19.31 -4.82 -11.27
N PRO A 306 -18.61 -3.68 -11.11
CA PRO A 306 -18.36 -3.05 -9.80
C PRO A 306 -19.62 -2.91 -8.93
N ASP A 307 -20.73 -2.45 -9.51
CA ASP A 307 -21.99 -2.25 -8.78
C ASP A 307 -22.68 -3.55 -8.38
N ALA A 308 -22.41 -4.64 -9.10
CA ALA A 308 -22.95 -5.97 -8.81
C ALA A 308 -22.03 -6.78 -7.86
N LEU A 309 -20.88 -6.24 -7.48
CA LEU A 309 -19.97 -6.90 -6.58
C LEU A 309 -20.58 -7.08 -5.19
N ALA A 310 -20.73 -8.34 -4.77
CA ALA A 310 -21.16 -8.73 -3.43
C ALA A 310 -20.02 -9.48 -2.72
N LEU A 311 -19.57 -8.96 -1.59
CA LEU A 311 -18.68 -9.69 -0.70
C LEU A 311 -19.49 -10.68 0.13
N ARG A 312 -18.97 -11.90 0.32
CA ARG A 312 -19.68 -12.99 0.97
C ARG A 312 -19.12 -13.25 2.35
N PHE A 313 -20.02 -13.27 3.36
CA PHE A 313 -19.66 -13.55 4.74
C PHE A 313 -20.57 -14.66 5.28
N PRO A 314 -20.01 -15.70 5.90
CA PRO A 314 -20.80 -16.68 6.62
C PRO A 314 -21.43 -16.03 7.86
N VAL A 315 -22.71 -16.27 8.09
CA VAL A 315 -23.46 -15.71 9.21
C VAL A 315 -24.39 -16.74 9.83
N MET A 316 -24.85 -16.45 11.05
CA MET A 316 -25.88 -17.24 11.73
C MET A 316 -27.06 -16.30 12.07
N VAL A 317 -28.26 -16.75 11.83
CA VAL A 317 -29.44 -16.02 12.30
C VAL A 317 -29.60 -16.25 13.81
N GLY A 318 -29.44 -15.17 14.56
CA GLY A 318 -29.51 -15.21 16.02
C GLY A 318 -30.92 -15.46 16.55
N PRO A 319 -31.04 -15.71 17.88
CA PRO A 319 -32.34 -16.05 18.52
C PRO A 319 -33.37 -14.94 18.47
N THR A 320 -32.94 -13.70 18.18
CA THR A 320 -33.82 -12.55 18.00
C THR A 320 -34.27 -12.36 16.55
N GLY A 321 -33.98 -13.30 15.65
CA GLY A 321 -34.24 -13.14 14.22
C GLY A 321 -33.32 -12.16 13.53
N MET A 322 -32.17 -11.83 14.11
CA MET A 322 -31.22 -10.86 13.57
C MET A 322 -29.93 -11.53 13.14
N VAL A 323 -29.38 -11.05 12.04
CA VAL A 323 -27.98 -11.31 11.63
C VAL A 323 -27.17 -10.09 11.97
N VAL A 324 -26.08 -10.29 12.69
CA VAL A 324 -25.14 -9.22 13.05
C VAL A 324 -23.87 -9.32 12.21
N HIS A 325 -23.51 -8.23 11.53
CA HIS A 325 -22.29 -8.12 10.76
C HIS A 325 -21.60 -6.78 11.07
N GLU A 326 -20.38 -6.82 11.54
CA GLU A 326 -19.59 -5.65 11.96
C GLU A 326 -20.37 -4.68 12.89
N GLY A 327 -21.11 -5.22 13.86
CA GLY A 327 -21.88 -4.43 14.82
C GLY A 327 -23.19 -3.86 14.28
N ARG A 328 -23.61 -4.19 13.06
CA ARG A 328 -24.87 -3.78 12.43
C ARG A 328 -25.81 -4.96 12.38
N ALA A 329 -27.10 -4.78 12.67
CA ALA A 329 -28.05 -5.87 12.78
C ALA A 329 -29.16 -5.75 11.71
N TYR A 330 -29.43 -6.87 11.04
CA TYR A 330 -30.39 -6.98 9.94
C TYR A 330 -31.38 -8.09 10.24
N SER A 331 -32.68 -7.85 10.10
CA SER A 331 -33.70 -8.83 10.40
C SER A 331 -33.81 -9.94 9.36
N MET A 332 -34.16 -11.14 9.82
CA MET A 332 -34.55 -12.28 9.02
C MET A 332 -35.94 -12.75 9.46
N PRO A 333 -36.66 -13.53 8.62
CA PRO A 333 -37.89 -14.19 9.06
C PRO A 333 -37.66 -15.03 10.32
N PRO A 334 -38.61 -15.10 11.27
CA PRO A 334 -38.45 -15.88 12.49
C PRO A 334 -38.19 -17.37 12.26
N GLU A 335 -38.66 -17.91 11.14
CA GLU A 335 -38.42 -19.31 10.73
C GLU A 335 -36.96 -19.59 10.37
N ALA A 336 -36.18 -18.55 10.16
CA ALA A 336 -34.74 -18.65 9.86
C ALA A 336 -33.88 -18.67 11.13
N ILE A 337 -34.44 -18.49 12.31
CA ILE A 337 -33.69 -18.49 13.58
C ILE A 337 -32.91 -19.80 13.76
N GLY A 338 -31.61 -19.69 14.10
CA GLY A 338 -30.72 -20.81 14.29
C GLY A 338 -30.16 -21.39 12.99
N ILE A 339 -30.52 -20.87 11.84
CA ILE A 339 -30.04 -21.35 10.53
C ILE A 339 -28.76 -20.56 10.13
N ALA A 340 -27.74 -21.31 9.68
CA ALA A 340 -26.56 -20.73 9.07
C ALA A 340 -26.88 -20.22 7.66
N GLY A 341 -26.29 -19.09 7.27
CA GLY A 341 -26.52 -18.47 5.99
C GLY A 341 -25.30 -17.71 5.46
N THR A 342 -25.52 -17.03 4.37
CA THR A 342 -24.53 -16.15 3.75
C THR A 342 -25.09 -14.75 3.64
N LEU A 343 -24.33 -13.79 4.14
CA LEU A 343 -24.57 -12.36 3.93
C LEU A 343 -23.79 -11.90 2.70
N TYR A 344 -24.50 -11.32 1.74
CA TYR A 344 -23.96 -10.70 0.54
C TYR A 344 -23.94 -9.17 0.74
N LEU A 345 -22.74 -8.61 0.91
CA LEU A 345 -22.53 -7.20 1.15
C LEU A 345 -22.25 -6.46 -0.16
N TYR A 346 -23.23 -5.73 -0.65
CA TYR A 346 -23.09 -4.80 -1.78
C TYR A 346 -22.68 -3.40 -1.30
N ARG A 347 -22.51 -2.43 -2.20
CA ARG A 347 -22.19 -1.06 -1.83
C ARG A 347 -23.26 -0.40 -0.97
N GLU A 348 -24.53 -0.50 -1.40
CA GLU A 348 -25.65 0.22 -0.80
C GLU A 348 -26.72 -0.73 -0.19
N ARG A 349 -26.56 -2.02 -0.32
CA ARG A 349 -27.51 -3.00 0.21
C ARG A 349 -26.82 -4.22 0.79
N VAL A 350 -27.55 -4.93 1.64
CA VAL A 350 -27.20 -6.22 2.20
C VAL A 350 -28.30 -7.22 1.82
N ARG A 351 -27.91 -8.38 1.28
CA ARG A 351 -28.79 -9.52 1.02
C ARG A 351 -28.34 -10.67 1.88
N ILE A 352 -29.26 -11.29 2.59
CA ILE A 352 -28.97 -12.45 3.46
C ILE A 352 -29.77 -13.63 2.97
N VAL A 353 -29.10 -14.76 2.82
CA VAL A 353 -29.72 -16.03 2.41
C VAL A 353 -29.39 -17.07 3.46
N ALA A 354 -30.42 -17.63 4.10
CA ALA A 354 -30.31 -18.70 5.11
C ALA A 354 -31.27 -19.83 4.72
N SER A 355 -30.75 -20.92 4.12
CA SER A 355 -31.53 -21.98 3.50
C SER A 355 -32.49 -21.44 2.44
N ARG A 356 -33.82 -21.59 2.63
CA ARG A 356 -34.86 -21.06 1.74
C ARG A 356 -35.29 -19.62 2.06
N HIS A 357 -34.80 -19.06 3.15
CA HIS A 357 -35.18 -17.73 3.61
C HIS A 357 -34.19 -16.69 3.08
N GLU A 358 -34.75 -15.59 2.62
CA GLU A 358 -33.98 -14.47 2.07
C GLU A 358 -34.52 -13.15 2.59
N ALA A 359 -33.61 -12.20 2.86
CA ALA A 359 -33.93 -10.83 3.20
C ALA A 359 -32.97 -9.87 2.52
N SER A 360 -33.49 -8.71 2.10
CA SER A 360 -32.69 -7.64 1.53
C SER A 360 -32.95 -6.35 2.30
N HIS A 361 -31.87 -5.66 2.68
CA HIS A 361 -31.91 -4.43 3.45
C HIS A 361 -31.04 -3.36 2.79
N GLU A 362 -31.33 -2.10 3.05
CA GLU A 362 -30.35 -1.03 2.84
C GLU A 362 -29.15 -1.24 3.75
N ARG A 363 -27.98 -0.91 3.26
CA ARG A 363 -26.74 -1.06 4.03
C ARG A 363 -26.68 -0.02 5.13
N LEU A 364 -26.61 -0.46 6.37
CA LEU A 364 -26.38 0.40 7.52
C LEU A 364 -24.91 0.84 7.55
N ARG A 365 -24.66 2.12 7.84
CA ARG A 365 -23.31 2.69 7.92
C ARG A 365 -22.82 2.79 9.37
N GLU A 366 -23.73 3.14 10.31
CA GLU A 366 -23.38 3.39 11.70
C GLU A 366 -23.25 2.08 12.50
N PRO A 367 -22.17 1.90 13.28
CA PRO A 367 -22.07 0.79 14.23
C PRO A 367 -23.21 0.86 15.27
N GLY A 368 -23.77 -0.30 15.61
CA GLY A 368 -24.92 -0.39 16.51
C GLY A 368 -26.28 -0.18 15.88
N ALA A 369 -26.33 0.29 14.61
CA ALA A 369 -27.58 0.46 13.90
C ALA A 369 -28.28 -0.89 13.65
N ARG A 370 -29.63 -0.84 13.63
CA ARG A 370 -30.49 -1.99 13.39
C ARG A 370 -31.53 -1.65 12.34
N THR A 371 -31.89 -2.60 11.50
CA THR A 371 -33.02 -2.49 10.57
C THR A 371 -33.89 -3.74 10.66
N THR A 372 -35.21 -3.53 10.71
CA THR A 372 -36.19 -4.62 10.78
C THR A 372 -37.22 -4.40 9.69
N LEU A 373 -37.38 -5.37 8.81
CA LEU A 373 -38.42 -5.32 7.79
C LEU A 373 -39.80 -5.47 8.43
N PRO A 374 -40.82 -4.71 7.98
CA PRO A 374 -42.17 -4.76 8.55
C PRO A 374 -42.79 -6.18 8.54
N GLU A 375 -42.54 -6.94 7.47
CA GLU A 375 -42.99 -8.32 7.33
C GLU A 375 -42.36 -9.26 8.36
N HIS A 376 -41.06 -9.17 8.62
CA HIS A 376 -40.38 -9.99 9.62
C HIS A 376 -40.90 -9.70 11.03
N ARG A 377 -41.21 -8.44 11.27
CA ARG A 377 -41.82 -8.01 12.52
C ARG A 377 -43.23 -8.59 12.70
N ALA A 378 -44.09 -8.45 11.67
CA ALA A 378 -45.44 -9.00 11.70
C ALA A 378 -45.41 -10.52 11.96
N GLN A 379 -44.52 -11.24 11.27
CA GLN A 379 -44.31 -12.70 11.45
C GLN A 379 -43.84 -13.01 12.86
N SER A 380 -42.90 -12.24 13.42
CA SER A 380 -42.41 -12.41 14.80
C SER A 380 -43.52 -12.21 15.83
N VAL A 381 -44.39 -11.18 15.63
CA VAL A 381 -45.56 -10.93 16.49
C VAL A 381 -46.55 -12.08 16.39
N ALA A 382 -46.80 -12.59 15.16
CA ALA A 382 -47.70 -13.71 14.94
C ALA A 382 -47.22 -15.02 15.55
N ALA A 383 -45.92 -15.25 15.52
CA ALA A 383 -45.26 -16.45 16.10
C ALA A 383 -45.24 -16.44 17.65
N LEU A 384 -45.39 -15.29 18.29
CA LEU A 384 -45.41 -15.20 19.75
C LEU A 384 -46.70 -15.72 20.33
N SER A 385 -46.60 -16.70 21.19
CA SER A 385 -47.71 -17.21 22.01
C SER A 385 -47.87 -16.33 23.28
N GLY A 386 -49.10 -15.87 23.53
CA GLY A 386 -49.44 -15.15 24.75
C GLY A 386 -49.46 -13.63 24.65
N LYS A 387 -50.47 -13.01 25.31
CA LYS A 387 -50.73 -11.57 25.31
C LYS A 387 -49.56 -10.74 25.89
N ARG A 388 -48.81 -11.29 26.84
CA ARG A 388 -47.71 -10.60 27.50
C ARG A 388 -46.52 -10.40 26.54
N ALA A 389 -46.14 -11.42 25.80
CA ALA A 389 -45.05 -11.37 24.84
C ALA A 389 -45.32 -10.35 23.71
N LYS A 390 -46.57 -10.33 23.17
CA LYS A 390 -47.00 -9.37 22.19
C LYS A 390 -46.85 -7.90 22.65
N ARG A 391 -47.30 -7.65 23.92
CA ARG A 391 -47.15 -6.27 24.49
C ARG A 391 -45.69 -5.83 24.63
N TYR A 392 -44.77 -6.72 25.00
CA TYR A 392 -43.35 -6.35 25.07
C TYR A 392 -42.76 -6.00 23.69
N LEU A 393 -43.19 -6.69 22.65
CA LEU A 393 -42.74 -6.40 21.30
C LEU A 393 -43.28 -5.06 20.78
N GLU A 394 -44.54 -4.74 21.05
CA GLU A 394 -45.16 -3.44 20.76
C GLU A 394 -44.49 -2.30 21.53
N ARG A 395 -44.12 -2.56 22.78
CA ARG A 395 -43.36 -1.60 23.60
C ARG A 395 -41.96 -1.33 23.02
N GLU A 396 -41.25 -2.36 22.61
CA GLU A 396 -39.92 -2.23 22.01
C GLU A 396 -39.99 -1.37 20.74
N HIS A 397 -41.03 -1.56 19.94
CA HIS A 397 -41.27 -0.69 18.79
C HIS A 397 -41.48 0.77 19.14
N LEU A 398 -42.27 1.05 20.14
CA LEU A 398 -42.45 2.43 20.57
C LEU A 398 -41.14 3.05 21.05
N LEU A 399 -40.27 2.27 21.70
CA LEU A 399 -38.96 2.74 22.16
C LEU A 399 -38.02 3.06 21.01
N GLU A 400 -38.17 2.44 19.83
CA GLU A 400 -37.42 2.77 18.61
C GLU A 400 -37.70 4.20 18.10
N LEU A 401 -38.82 4.81 18.47
CA LEU A 401 -39.12 6.22 18.19
C LEU A 401 -38.24 7.21 18.96
N GLY A 402 -37.41 6.70 19.87
CA GLY A 402 -36.39 7.48 20.56
C GLY A 402 -36.81 8.04 21.92
N ARG A 403 -36.07 9.04 22.39
CA ARG A 403 -36.18 9.59 23.75
C ARG A 403 -37.60 10.02 24.17
N PRO A 404 -38.41 10.69 23.31
CA PRO A 404 -39.78 11.07 23.71
C PRO A 404 -40.66 9.87 24.04
N ALA A 405 -40.54 8.78 23.28
CA ALA A 405 -41.30 7.55 23.54
C ALA A 405 -40.84 6.84 24.82
N LEU A 406 -39.53 6.86 25.12
CA LEU A 406 -39.00 6.34 26.37
C LEU A 406 -39.57 7.11 27.56
N ASP A 407 -39.51 8.44 27.50
CA ASP A 407 -39.99 9.30 28.59
C ASP A 407 -41.51 9.12 28.81
N TYR A 408 -42.30 9.06 27.71
CA TYR A 408 -43.71 8.79 27.76
C TYR A 408 -44.05 7.41 28.39
N LEU A 409 -43.38 6.36 27.92
CA LEU A 409 -43.62 5.01 28.45
C LEU A 409 -43.18 4.88 29.89
N THR A 410 -42.10 5.57 30.30
CA THR A 410 -41.64 5.61 31.68
C THR A 410 -42.70 6.27 32.59
N GLU A 411 -43.19 7.42 32.17
CA GLU A 411 -44.24 8.14 32.92
C GLU A 411 -45.54 7.31 33.00
N LEU A 412 -45.94 6.70 31.86
CA LEU A 412 -47.15 5.86 31.84
C LEU A 412 -47.01 4.65 32.77
N THR A 413 -45.88 3.97 32.80
CA THR A 413 -45.66 2.81 33.68
C THR A 413 -45.67 3.20 35.16
N HIS A 414 -45.14 4.37 35.52
CA HIS A 414 -45.16 4.88 36.88
C HIS A 414 -46.58 5.28 37.33
N ARG A 415 -47.37 5.93 36.46
CA ARG A 415 -48.74 6.34 36.76
C ARG A 415 -49.77 5.20 36.81
N ARG A 416 -49.55 4.16 36.00
CA ARG A 416 -50.52 3.04 35.86
C ARG A 416 -49.80 1.68 35.84
N PRO A 417 -49.18 1.24 36.93
CA PRO A 417 -48.37 0.01 36.93
C PRO A 417 -49.21 -1.26 36.64
N ARG A 418 -50.53 -1.29 36.87
CA ARG A 418 -51.40 -2.41 36.55
C ARG A 418 -51.68 -2.64 35.06
N LEU A 419 -51.38 -1.69 34.19
CA LEU A 419 -51.50 -1.87 32.75
C LEU A 419 -50.44 -2.76 32.15
N TRP A 420 -49.39 -3.13 32.94
CA TRP A 420 -48.22 -3.90 32.51
C TRP A 420 -48.18 -5.34 33.08
N LEU A 421 -49.11 -5.66 33.98
CA LEU A 421 -49.32 -7.02 34.48
C LEU A 421 -50.44 -7.72 33.70
#